data_ff00f5a5f44cadf4314f24093725af05
#
_entry.id   ff00f5a5f44cadf4314f24093725af05
#
_cell.length_a   1.000
_cell.length_b   1.000
_cell.length_c   1.000
_cell.angle_alpha   90.00
_cell.angle_beta   90.00
_cell.angle_gamma   90.00
#
_symmetry.space_group_name_H-M   'P 1'
#
loop_
_entity.id
_entity.type
_entity.pdbx_description
1 polymer ?
#
loop_
_entity_poly.entity_id
_entity_poly.type
_entity_poly.pdbx_seq_one_letter_code
_entity_poly.pdbx_strand_id
1 'polypeptide(L)'
;MKREQKQNLWRHIILIGVGFFLLYPVIFMLFASFKNSNEIFASSNLLPEKWLFENYKNGWASGAAGTVTFTNFFINTFALVIPVVAATVVSCTLVAYGFGRFDFPLKKVLFPVLLATLMLPNTVIIIPRFMFFKKIGWLDSYLPFL
;
A
#
# COMPACT_ATOMS: atom_id res chain seq x y z
N MET A 1 43.72 3.21 -0.25
CA MET A 1 42.97 2.48 0.82
C MET A 1 42.49 3.34 1.97
N LYS A 2 43.31 4.14 2.69
CA LYS A 2 42.84 4.94 3.85
C LYS A 2 41.83 6.06 3.52
N ARG A 3 41.83 6.66 2.35
CA ARG A 3 40.94 7.74 1.92
C ARG A 3 39.54 7.22 1.58
N GLU A 4 39.45 6.11 0.92
CA GLU A 4 38.17 5.45 0.58
C GLU A 4 37.45 4.91 1.82
N GLN A 5 38.19 4.36 2.78
CA GLN A 5 37.61 3.90 4.04
C GLN A 5 37.02 5.07 4.85
N LYS A 6 37.69 6.24 4.89
CA LYS A 6 37.13 7.44 5.55
C LYS A 6 35.87 7.96 4.84
N GLN A 7 35.84 7.96 3.51
CA GLN A 7 34.65 8.38 2.75
C GLN A 7 33.47 7.42 2.97
N ASN A 8 33.75 6.12 3.05
CA ASN A 8 32.70 5.13 3.35
C ASN A 8 32.19 5.28 4.77
N LEU A 9 33.05 5.57 5.74
CA LEU A 9 32.63 5.80 7.13
C LEU A 9 31.70 7.02 7.24
N TRP A 10 32.03 8.15 6.62
CA TRP A 10 31.19 9.34 6.59
C TRP A 10 29.82 9.09 5.96
N ARG A 11 29.80 8.38 4.86
CA ARG A 11 28.55 7.97 4.20
C ARG A 11 27.67 7.14 5.13
N HIS A 12 28.25 6.19 5.84
CA HIS A 12 27.50 5.36 6.80
C HIS A 12 26.98 6.20 7.99
N ILE A 13 27.77 7.11 8.53
CA ILE A 13 27.33 8.00 9.62
C ILE A 13 26.14 8.85 9.16
N ILE A 14 26.23 9.45 7.98
CA ILE A 14 25.13 10.26 7.43
C ILE A 14 23.89 9.39 7.20
N LEU A 15 24.03 8.21 6.59
CA LEU A 15 22.92 7.31 6.33
C LEU A 15 22.26 6.83 7.63
N ILE A 16 23.05 6.51 8.64
CA ILE A 16 22.54 6.13 9.98
C ILE A 16 21.79 7.30 10.60
N GLY A 17 22.35 8.52 10.58
CA GLY A 17 21.70 9.71 11.11
C GLY A 17 20.36 10.02 10.42
N VAL A 18 20.35 9.99 9.09
CA VAL A 18 19.11 10.13 8.29
C VAL A 18 18.12 9.01 8.59
N GLY A 19 18.61 7.77 8.72
CA GLY A 19 17.81 6.62 9.08
C GLY A 19 17.11 6.78 10.44
N PHE A 20 17.81 7.23 11.46
CA PHE A 20 17.23 7.54 12.78
C PHE A 20 16.18 8.65 12.70
N PHE A 21 16.47 9.72 11.93
CA PHE A 21 15.51 10.80 11.73
C PHE A 21 14.22 10.30 11.04
N LEU A 22 14.34 9.46 10.01
CA LEU A 22 13.21 8.88 9.32
C LEU A 22 12.44 7.84 10.16
N LEU A 23 13.11 7.19 11.11
CA LEU A 23 12.46 6.25 12.04
C LEU A 23 11.69 6.95 13.16
N TYR A 24 11.99 8.21 13.46
CA TYR A 24 11.32 8.94 14.54
C TYR A 24 9.77 8.92 14.44
N PRO A 25 9.15 9.24 13.30
CA PRO A 25 7.68 9.17 13.18
C PRO A 25 7.13 7.76 13.44
N VAL A 26 7.85 6.71 13.02
CA VAL A 26 7.44 5.32 13.24
C VAL A 26 7.51 4.97 14.72
N ILE A 27 8.59 5.35 15.40
CA ILE A 27 8.77 5.16 16.83
C ILE A 27 7.71 5.95 17.61
N PHE A 28 7.46 7.19 17.22
CA PHE A 28 6.40 8.00 17.82
C PHE A 28 5.02 7.34 17.66
N MET A 29 4.68 6.85 16.47
CA MET A 29 3.44 6.15 16.19
C MET A 29 3.27 4.91 17.08
N LEU A 30 4.34 4.13 17.27
CA LEU A 30 4.32 2.95 18.14
C LEU A 30 4.02 3.33 19.60
N PHE A 31 4.68 4.35 20.14
CA PHE A 31 4.42 4.79 21.51
C PHE A 31 3.07 5.51 21.65
N ALA A 32 2.68 6.29 20.65
CA ALA A 32 1.40 6.98 20.64
C ALA A 32 0.21 6.01 20.65
N SER A 33 0.36 4.80 20.08
CA SER A 33 -0.70 3.79 20.11
C SER A 33 -1.08 3.32 21.52
N PHE A 34 -0.19 3.50 22.51
CA PHE A 34 -0.43 3.19 23.91
C PHE A 34 -0.91 4.39 24.75
N LYS A 35 -0.95 5.60 24.15
CA LYS A 35 -1.36 6.83 24.83
C LYS A 35 -2.87 7.01 24.84
N ASN A 36 -3.34 7.84 25.77
CA ASN A 36 -4.70 8.38 25.73
C ASN A 36 -4.79 9.46 24.62
N SER A 37 -5.96 9.61 24.01
CA SER A 37 -6.19 10.62 22.95
C SER A 37 -5.82 12.04 23.40
N ASN A 38 -6.11 12.41 24.63
CA ASN A 38 -5.74 13.72 25.17
C ASN A 38 -4.23 13.89 25.28
N GLU A 39 -3.49 12.85 25.68
CA GLU A 39 -2.04 12.86 25.82
C GLU A 39 -1.33 12.99 24.46
N ILE A 40 -1.88 12.41 23.40
CA ILE A 40 -1.33 12.50 22.04
C ILE A 40 -1.26 13.95 21.56
N PHE A 41 -2.30 14.74 21.86
CA PHE A 41 -2.40 16.13 21.40
C PHE A 41 -1.84 17.16 22.39
N ALA A 42 -1.83 16.85 23.68
CA ALA A 42 -1.38 17.79 24.73
C ALA A 42 0.09 17.64 25.12
N SER A 43 0.72 16.50 24.84
CA SER A 43 2.09 16.19 25.31
C SER A 43 3.01 15.89 24.14
N SER A 44 4.17 16.55 24.12
CA SER A 44 5.27 16.24 23.18
C SER A 44 6.17 15.09 23.65
N ASN A 45 5.87 14.46 24.78
CA ASN A 45 6.66 13.36 25.29
C ASN A 45 6.60 12.16 24.33
N LEU A 46 7.73 11.49 24.11
CA LEU A 46 7.78 10.30 23.26
C LEU A 46 7.10 9.11 23.95
N LEU A 47 7.39 8.90 25.23
CA LEU A 47 6.87 7.77 26.00
C LEU A 47 5.48 8.09 26.59
N PRO A 48 4.58 7.09 26.68
CA PRO A 48 3.28 7.25 27.33
C PRO A 48 3.43 7.37 28.86
N GLU A 49 2.62 8.20 29.50
CA GLU A 49 2.55 8.27 30.97
C GLU A 49 1.95 7.00 31.56
N LYS A 50 0.97 6.45 30.83
CA LYS A 50 0.36 5.14 31.15
C LYS A 50 0.25 4.29 29.90
N TRP A 51 0.66 3.03 30.02
CA TRP A 51 0.59 2.07 28.93
C TRP A 51 -0.84 1.50 28.79
N LEU A 52 -1.61 1.99 27.84
CA LEU A 52 -2.99 1.59 27.60
C LEU A 52 -3.07 0.50 26.53
N PHE A 53 -2.87 -0.75 26.92
CA PHE A 53 -3.03 -1.91 26.02
C PHE A 53 -4.48 -2.11 25.55
N GLU A 54 -5.44 -1.60 26.33
CA GLU A 54 -6.85 -1.65 25.97
C GLU A 54 -7.19 -0.88 24.68
N ASN A 55 -6.36 0.06 24.27
CA ASN A 55 -6.54 0.78 22.99
C ASN A 55 -6.63 -0.19 21.82
N TYR A 56 -5.84 -1.25 21.81
CA TYR A 56 -5.88 -2.26 20.76
C TYR A 56 -7.16 -3.09 20.80
N LYS A 57 -7.61 -3.48 21.98
CA LYS A 57 -8.85 -4.23 22.15
C LYS A 57 -10.05 -3.38 21.75
N ASN A 58 -10.10 -2.15 22.24
CA ASN A 58 -11.16 -1.21 21.93
C ASN A 58 -11.16 -0.82 20.45
N GLY A 59 -10.00 -0.53 19.87
CA GLY A 59 -9.86 -0.26 18.44
C GLY A 59 -10.28 -1.43 17.58
N TRP A 60 -9.98 -2.66 17.99
CA TRP A 60 -10.41 -3.85 17.25
C TRP A 60 -11.92 -4.06 17.29
N ALA A 61 -12.52 -3.82 18.46
CA ALA A 61 -13.97 -3.99 18.68
C ALA A 61 -14.79 -2.81 18.12
N SER A 62 -14.22 -1.60 18.12
CA SER A 62 -14.89 -0.34 17.76
C SER A 62 -14.79 -0.03 16.25
N GLY A 63 -15.14 -0.97 15.39
CA GLY A 63 -15.27 -0.70 13.98
C GLY A 63 -16.26 0.44 13.68
N ALA A 64 -16.37 0.84 12.42
CA ALA A 64 -17.20 1.97 12.01
C ALA A 64 -18.59 1.93 12.66
N ALA A 65 -18.91 2.95 13.46
CA ALA A 65 -20.20 3.15 14.15
C ALA A 65 -20.64 2.01 15.10
N GLY A 66 -19.69 1.18 15.61
CA GLY A 66 -20.02 0.13 16.58
C GLY A 66 -20.73 -1.11 16.01
N THR A 67 -20.99 -1.14 14.71
CA THR A 67 -21.72 -2.23 14.05
C THR A 67 -20.80 -3.24 13.34
N VAL A 68 -19.58 -2.82 13.00
CA VAL A 68 -18.63 -3.63 12.22
C VAL A 68 -17.28 -3.67 12.94
N THR A 69 -16.70 -4.84 13.13
CA THR A 69 -15.40 -5.00 13.78
C THR A 69 -14.24 -4.91 12.77
N PHE A 70 -13.03 -4.64 13.26
CA PHE A 70 -11.83 -4.67 12.42
C PHE A 70 -11.63 -6.03 11.73
N THR A 71 -12.11 -7.12 12.33
CA THR A 71 -12.11 -8.45 11.69
C THR A 71 -12.80 -8.45 10.34
N ASN A 72 -13.96 -7.79 10.22
CA ASN A 72 -14.69 -7.70 8.95
C ASN A 72 -13.90 -6.91 7.89
N PHE A 73 -13.22 -5.82 8.29
CA PHE A 73 -12.36 -5.08 7.37
C PHE A 73 -11.18 -5.93 6.88
N PHE A 74 -10.54 -6.69 7.76
CA PHE A 74 -9.46 -7.59 7.37
C PHE A 74 -9.95 -8.69 6.43
N ILE A 75 -11.07 -9.36 6.76
CA ILE A 75 -11.64 -10.40 5.91
C ILE A 75 -11.95 -9.85 4.52
N ASN A 76 -12.63 -8.71 4.44
CA ASN A 76 -12.98 -8.07 3.17
C ASN A 76 -11.73 -7.68 2.37
N THR A 77 -10.74 -7.10 3.05
CA THR A 77 -9.48 -6.71 2.41
C THR A 77 -8.73 -7.91 1.85
N PHE A 78 -8.56 -8.97 2.63
CA PHE A 78 -7.87 -10.18 2.16
C PHE A 78 -8.66 -10.93 1.08
N ALA A 79 -9.98 -11.00 1.21
CA ALA A 79 -10.84 -11.61 0.21
C ALA A 79 -10.76 -10.91 -1.15
N LEU A 80 -10.46 -9.60 -1.15
CA LEU A 80 -10.28 -8.82 -2.38
C LEU A 80 -8.82 -8.82 -2.84
N VAL A 81 -7.87 -8.57 -1.95
CA VAL A 81 -6.46 -8.37 -2.33
C VAL A 81 -5.82 -9.67 -2.83
N ILE A 82 -6.09 -10.81 -2.19
CA ILE A 82 -5.46 -12.08 -2.56
C ILE A 82 -5.78 -12.47 -4.01
N PRO A 83 -7.05 -12.54 -4.44
CA PRO A 83 -7.36 -12.91 -5.82
C PRO A 83 -6.90 -11.86 -6.83
N VAL A 84 -6.99 -10.55 -6.51
CA VAL A 84 -6.49 -9.47 -7.38
C VAL A 84 -4.98 -9.60 -7.60
N VAL A 85 -4.20 -9.78 -6.53
CA VAL A 85 -2.75 -9.95 -6.64
C VAL A 85 -2.40 -11.21 -7.43
N ALA A 86 -3.06 -12.34 -7.15
CA ALA A 86 -2.83 -13.59 -7.88
C ALA A 86 -3.13 -13.42 -9.37
N ALA A 87 -4.28 -12.85 -9.72
CA ALA A 87 -4.67 -12.59 -11.11
C ALA A 87 -3.70 -11.65 -11.81
N THR A 88 -3.28 -10.57 -11.13
CA THR A 88 -2.30 -9.61 -11.66
C THR A 88 -0.94 -10.27 -11.91
N VAL A 89 -0.42 -11.03 -10.95
CA VAL A 89 0.87 -11.71 -11.10
C VAL A 89 0.83 -12.70 -12.25
N VAL A 90 -0.21 -13.53 -12.32
CA VAL A 90 -0.36 -14.51 -13.40
C VAL A 90 -0.47 -13.81 -14.76
N SER A 91 -1.35 -12.84 -14.89
CA SER A 91 -1.56 -12.08 -16.13
C SER A 91 -0.29 -11.37 -16.59
N CYS A 92 0.36 -10.60 -15.70
CA CYS A 92 1.60 -9.90 -16.02
C CYS A 92 2.72 -10.86 -16.40
N THR A 93 2.84 -12.00 -15.72
CA THR A 93 3.87 -13.00 -16.02
C THR A 93 3.64 -13.61 -17.39
N LEU A 94 2.41 -13.97 -17.72
CA LEU A 94 2.07 -14.54 -19.03
C LEU A 94 2.33 -13.55 -20.16
N VAL A 95 1.92 -12.30 -19.99
CA VAL A 95 2.17 -11.23 -20.97
C VAL A 95 3.67 -10.98 -21.13
N ALA A 96 4.39 -10.81 -20.03
CA ALA A 96 5.85 -10.59 -20.06
C ALA A 96 6.59 -11.77 -20.70
N TYR A 97 6.19 -12.99 -20.39
CA TYR A 97 6.76 -14.20 -20.99
C TYR A 97 6.48 -14.26 -22.48
N GLY A 98 5.23 -13.97 -22.89
CA GLY A 98 4.83 -13.93 -24.29
C GLY A 98 5.66 -12.93 -25.11
N PHE A 99 5.76 -11.70 -24.63
CA PHE A 99 6.57 -10.67 -25.31
C PHE A 99 8.06 -10.90 -25.21
N GLY A 100 8.55 -11.49 -24.13
CA GLY A 100 9.98 -11.73 -23.92
C GLY A 100 10.52 -12.95 -24.70
N ARG A 101 9.74 -14.02 -24.76
CA ARG A 101 10.23 -15.32 -25.23
C ARG A 101 9.84 -15.66 -26.67
N PHE A 102 8.69 -15.18 -27.14
CA PHE A 102 8.19 -15.54 -28.45
C PHE A 102 8.33 -14.40 -29.46
N ASP A 103 8.59 -14.77 -30.70
CA ASP A 103 8.49 -13.89 -31.86
C ASP A 103 7.18 -14.23 -32.60
N PHE A 104 6.26 -13.28 -32.61
CA PHE A 104 4.95 -13.43 -33.22
C PHE A 104 4.61 -12.23 -34.11
N PRO A 105 3.76 -12.39 -35.12
CA PRO A 105 3.31 -11.30 -35.96
C PRO A 105 2.67 -10.21 -35.11
N LEU A 106 2.87 -8.93 -35.49
CA LEU A 106 2.38 -7.74 -34.80
C LEU A 106 3.02 -7.44 -33.44
N LYS A 107 4.00 -8.23 -32.94
CA LYS A 107 4.73 -7.93 -31.69
C LYS A 107 5.24 -6.48 -31.65
N LYS A 108 5.80 -5.98 -32.78
CA LYS A 108 6.32 -4.61 -32.92
C LYS A 108 5.27 -3.52 -32.80
N VAL A 109 4.00 -3.85 -33.06
CA VAL A 109 2.86 -2.92 -32.93
C VAL A 109 2.20 -3.05 -31.57
N LEU A 110 1.98 -4.28 -31.11
CA LEU A 110 1.29 -4.55 -29.86
C LEU A 110 2.07 -4.11 -28.63
N PHE A 111 3.42 -4.20 -28.68
CA PHE A 111 4.23 -3.76 -27.54
C PHE A 111 4.16 -2.23 -27.28
N PRO A 112 4.30 -1.35 -28.29
CA PRO A 112 4.06 0.09 -28.10
C PRO A 112 2.61 0.40 -27.69
N VAL A 113 1.62 -0.31 -28.20
CA VAL A 113 0.22 -0.15 -27.78
C VAL A 113 0.06 -0.47 -26.29
N LEU A 114 0.65 -1.57 -25.82
CA LEU A 114 0.67 -1.92 -24.39
C LEU A 114 1.31 -0.80 -23.55
N LEU A 115 2.44 -0.27 -23.99
CA LEU A 115 3.08 0.87 -23.28
C LEU A 115 2.19 2.12 -23.30
N ALA A 116 1.53 2.40 -24.42
CA ALA A 116 0.60 3.53 -24.53
C ALA A 116 -0.57 3.41 -23.55
N THR A 117 -1.10 2.20 -23.33
CA THR A 117 -2.17 1.98 -22.33
C THR A 117 -1.72 2.27 -20.90
N LEU A 118 -0.44 2.01 -20.57
CA LEU A 118 0.13 2.32 -19.25
C LEU A 118 0.34 3.83 -19.04
N MET A 119 0.46 4.59 -20.12
CA MET A 119 0.61 6.05 -20.05
C MET A 119 -0.72 6.81 -19.90
N LEU A 120 -1.85 6.12 -20.07
CA LEU A 120 -3.15 6.74 -19.89
C LEU A 120 -3.38 7.08 -18.40
N PRO A 121 -3.64 8.36 -18.08
CA PRO A 121 -3.91 8.74 -16.69
C PRO A 121 -5.22 8.15 -16.21
N ASN A 122 -5.21 7.58 -15.01
CA ASN A 122 -6.39 6.96 -14.40
C ASN A 122 -7.59 7.92 -14.30
N THR A 123 -7.34 9.22 -14.16
CA THR A 123 -8.37 10.26 -14.13
C THR A 123 -9.23 10.32 -15.38
N VAL A 124 -8.66 10.00 -16.54
CA VAL A 124 -9.41 9.96 -17.81
C VAL A 124 -10.27 8.70 -17.91
N ILE A 125 -9.80 7.59 -17.36
CA ILE A 125 -10.45 6.29 -17.50
C ILE A 125 -11.52 6.06 -16.42
N ILE A 126 -11.47 6.76 -15.27
CA ILE A 126 -12.35 6.49 -14.12
C ILE A 126 -13.83 6.66 -14.46
N ILE A 127 -14.21 7.72 -15.19
CA ILE A 127 -15.60 7.99 -15.55
C ILE A 127 -16.14 6.94 -16.54
N PRO A 128 -15.48 6.66 -17.68
CA PRO A 128 -15.92 5.60 -18.58
C PRO A 128 -16.01 4.23 -17.90
N ARG A 129 -15.04 3.90 -17.02
CA ARG A 129 -15.04 2.64 -16.27
C ARG A 129 -16.24 2.55 -15.34
N PHE A 130 -16.55 3.61 -14.60
CA PHE A 130 -17.72 3.65 -13.72
C PHE A 130 -19.03 3.47 -14.51
N MET A 131 -19.18 4.18 -15.64
CA MET A 131 -20.36 4.06 -16.50
C MET A 131 -20.52 2.66 -17.08
N PHE A 132 -19.40 2.03 -17.46
CA PHE A 132 -19.40 0.65 -17.95
C PHE A 132 -19.87 -0.32 -16.86
N PHE A 133 -19.28 -0.26 -15.66
CA PHE A 133 -19.66 -1.15 -14.55
C PHE A 133 -21.10 -0.92 -14.07
N LYS A 134 -21.56 0.34 -14.11
CA LYS A 134 -22.97 0.65 -13.84
C LYS A 134 -23.89 -0.02 -14.87
N LYS A 135 -23.55 0.04 -16.15
CA LYS A 135 -24.36 -0.53 -17.23
C LYS A 135 -24.47 -2.06 -17.15
N ILE A 136 -23.42 -2.75 -16.73
CA ILE A 136 -23.42 -4.21 -16.58
C ILE A 136 -23.88 -4.69 -15.19
N GLY A 137 -24.26 -3.77 -14.28
CA GLY A 137 -24.77 -4.11 -12.94
C GLY A 137 -23.71 -4.62 -11.96
N TRP A 138 -22.45 -4.25 -12.15
CA TRP A 138 -21.34 -4.70 -11.28
C TRP A 138 -21.04 -3.73 -10.12
N LEU A 139 -21.74 -2.59 -10.03
CA LEU A 139 -21.63 -1.72 -8.87
C LEU A 139 -22.12 -2.46 -7.62
N ASP A 140 -21.61 -2.05 -6.47
CA ASP A 140 -21.88 -2.65 -5.16
C ASP A 140 -21.45 -4.12 -5.00
N SER A 141 -20.49 -4.54 -5.83
CA SER A 141 -19.86 -5.87 -5.76
C SER A 141 -18.34 -5.79 -5.84
N TYR A 142 -17.66 -6.90 -5.59
CA TYR A 142 -16.19 -6.99 -5.74
C TYR A 142 -15.75 -7.26 -7.20
N LEU A 143 -16.68 -7.53 -8.12
CA LEU A 143 -16.38 -7.85 -9.51
C LEU A 143 -15.54 -6.81 -10.26
N PRO A 144 -15.74 -5.49 -10.07
CA PRO A 144 -14.92 -4.48 -10.75
C PRO A 144 -13.43 -4.50 -10.38
N PHE A 145 -13.07 -5.17 -9.30
CA PHE A 145 -11.70 -5.24 -8.79
C PHE A 145 -10.97 -6.53 -9.23
N LEU A 146 -11.70 -7.55 -9.65
CA LEU A 146 -11.19 -8.83 -10.13
C LEU A 146 -11.01 -8.84 -11.65
#